data_1194872d427de494e666a29cca304b6e
#
_entry.id   1194872d427de494e666a29cca304b6e
#
_cell.length_a   1.000
_cell.length_b   1.000
_cell.length_c   1.000
_cell.angle_alpha   90.00
_cell.angle_beta   90.00
_cell.angle_gamma   90.00
#
_symmetry.space_group_name_H-M   'P 1'
#
loop_
_entity.id
_entity.type
_entity.pdbx_description
1 polymer ?
#
loop_
_entity_poly.entity_id
_entity_poly.type
_entity_poly.pdbx_seq_one_letter_code
_entity_poly.pdbx_strand_id
1 'polypeptide(L)'
;METAHGHSGGSLARRDLARVYASAVSAVAPAHLLERALGGQLEGAEKVPALLADASRIFLLAAGKAALGMANELAARLGPKIHDALAIVPAPSGGSVPESRGGTFGAAREAIRIVAAAHPLPDASSHQAAVAALEIASQAGPGDLLLFALSGGASSLMVAPATSVTLADKIAINAALLGSGASIRELNIVRRHLSTIKGGGLLRACGGGRVLSLILSDVAQNDLATIGSGPAAADPTTFADAVAVLKRRGLWGRAPETIRDRLERGAAGEVAETVKPEDPLLQRADNFVIGDNRTALEAAIGAAVAAGYVVDRWRDLHGEADDVARALSAHLAAIESARVCVIAGGEPVVTVRGRGRGGRAQQAALAMALELDRLGRDRRIMALFAGTDGIDGPTEAAGAFVSPRTAERAREAGLDPGAALKRNDAYPLFAALGDLLMTGPTGTNVSDIFMGLVNY
;
A
#
# COMPACT_ATOMS: atom_id res chain seq x y z
N MET A 1 16.01 -44.07 -15.67
CA MET A 1 17.01 -42.96 -15.48
C MET A 1 16.40 -41.60 -15.84
N GLU A 2 15.12 -41.37 -15.60
CA GLU A 2 14.38 -40.15 -16.08
C GLU A 2 13.80 -39.25 -14.96
N THR A 3 14.04 -39.55 -13.69
CA THR A 3 13.42 -38.81 -12.58
C THR A 3 14.29 -37.71 -11.92
N ALA A 4 15.56 -37.58 -12.30
CA ALA A 4 16.50 -36.65 -11.66
C ALA A 4 16.49 -35.23 -12.25
N HIS A 5 16.02 -35.03 -13.50
CA HIS A 5 16.06 -33.73 -14.19
C HIS A 5 14.88 -32.79 -13.83
N GLY A 6 13.76 -33.33 -13.37
CA GLY A 6 12.58 -32.53 -13.03
C GLY A 6 12.73 -31.74 -11.71
N HIS A 7 13.47 -32.26 -10.73
CA HIS A 7 13.66 -31.62 -9.43
C HIS A 7 14.64 -30.44 -9.46
N SER A 8 15.66 -30.51 -10.35
CA SER A 8 16.66 -29.43 -10.47
C SER A 8 16.11 -28.18 -11.15
N GLY A 9 15.29 -28.35 -12.21
CA GLY A 9 14.71 -27.26 -12.97
C GLY A 9 13.71 -26.43 -12.15
N GLY A 10 12.82 -27.07 -11.39
CA GLY A 10 11.86 -26.38 -10.50
C GLY A 10 12.55 -25.59 -9.39
N SER A 11 13.65 -26.10 -8.84
CA SER A 11 14.46 -25.39 -7.84
C SER A 11 15.17 -24.15 -8.43
N LEU A 12 15.59 -24.20 -9.71
CA LEU A 12 16.21 -23.08 -10.40
C LEU A 12 15.19 -21.98 -10.71
N ALA A 13 14.03 -22.35 -11.27
CA ALA A 13 12.96 -21.40 -11.56
C ALA A 13 12.46 -20.68 -10.30
N ARG A 14 12.31 -21.40 -9.19
CA ARG A 14 11.95 -20.80 -7.90
C ARG A 14 13.00 -19.79 -7.42
N ARG A 15 14.29 -20.10 -7.59
CA ARG A 15 15.39 -19.16 -7.26
C ARG A 15 15.38 -17.94 -8.18
N ASP A 16 15.11 -18.10 -9.46
CA ASP A 16 15.02 -16.99 -10.40
C ASP A 16 13.85 -16.06 -10.03
N LEU A 17 12.65 -16.61 -9.75
CA LEU A 17 11.50 -15.82 -9.28
C LEU A 17 11.80 -15.06 -7.97
N ALA A 18 12.44 -15.73 -7.00
CA ALA A 18 12.83 -15.09 -5.75
C ALA A 18 13.83 -13.94 -5.98
N ARG A 19 14.78 -14.10 -6.91
CA ARG A 19 15.73 -13.04 -7.29
C ARG A 19 15.04 -11.87 -7.98
N VAL A 20 14.13 -12.14 -8.92
CA VAL A 20 13.35 -11.11 -9.62
C VAL A 20 12.49 -10.34 -8.61
N TYR A 21 11.82 -11.03 -7.67
CA TYR A 21 11.08 -10.39 -6.59
C TYR A 21 11.98 -9.52 -5.70
N ALA A 22 13.13 -10.03 -5.28
CA ALA A 22 14.07 -9.27 -4.46
C ALA A 22 14.55 -8.00 -5.16
N SER A 23 14.79 -8.04 -6.47
CA SER A 23 15.15 -6.87 -7.28
C SER A 23 14.02 -5.84 -7.31
N ALA A 24 12.77 -6.29 -7.47
CA ALA A 24 11.58 -5.43 -7.44
C ALA A 24 11.45 -4.71 -6.09
N VAL A 25 11.54 -5.44 -4.98
CA VAL A 25 11.43 -4.89 -3.62
C VAL A 25 12.59 -3.93 -3.32
N SER A 26 13.81 -4.29 -3.72
CA SER A 26 15.00 -3.43 -3.52
C SER A 26 14.88 -2.09 -4.23
N ALA A 27 14.30 -2.06 -5.44
CA ALA A 27 14.12 -0.84 -6.22
C ALA A 27 13.15 0.16 -5.58
N VAL A 28 12.22 -0.33 -4.76
CA VAL A 28 11.25 0.50 -4.01
C VAL A 28 11.56 0.58 -2.52
N ALA A 29 12.75 0.17 -2.11
CA ALA A 29 13.21 0.33 -0.75
C ALA A 29 13.37 1.84 -0.40
N PRO A 30 12.90 2.29 0.77
CA PRO A 30 12.97 3.70 1.17
C PRO A 30 14.38 4.30 1.04
N ALA A 31 15.43 3.58 1.43
CA ALA A 31 16.81 4.05 1.34
C ALA A 31 17.19 4.44 -0.10
N HIS A 32 16.89 3.57 -1.08
CA HIS A 32 17.21 3.81 -2.49
C HIS A 32 16.39 4.96 -3.09
N LEU A 33 15.08 4.97 -2.84
CA LEU A 33 14.19 5.99 -3.38
C LEU A 33 14.48 7.37 -2.80
N LEU A 34 14.69 7.45 -1.49
CA LEU A 34 14.98 8.71 -0.81
C LEU A 34 16.36 9.27 -1.22
N GLU A 35 17.37 8.43 -1.39
CA GLU A 35 18.67 8.86 -1.91
C GLU A 35 18.52 9.58 -3.26
N ARG A 36 17.78 8.98 -4.18
CA ARG A 36 17.54 9.56 -5.51
C ARG A 36 16.68 10.83 -5.44
N ALA A 37 15.63 10.84 -4.60
CA ALA A 37 14.77 12.00 -4.43
C ALA A 37 15.52 13.19 -3.84
N LEU A 38 16.28 12.95 -2.76
CA LEU A 38 17.08 13.98 -2.08
C LEU A 38 18.23 14.49 -2.96
N GLY A 39 18.71 13.67 -3.90
CA GLY A 39 19.71 14.06 -4.91
C GLY A 39 19.13 14.71 -6.17
N GLY A 40 17.79 14.88 -6.26
CA GLY A 40 17.12 15.44 -7.45
C GLY A 40 17.21 14.56 -8.70
N GLN A 41 17.42 13.24 -8.52
CA GLN A 41 17.65 12.28 -9.61
C GLN A 41 16.38 11.56 -10.05
N LEU A 42 15.24 11.88 -9.44
CA LEU A 42 13.94 11.33 -9.82
C LEU A 42 13.21 12.36 -10.69
N GLU A 43 12.67 11.88 -11.81
CA GLU A 43 11.82 12.67 -12.69
C GLU A 43 10.67 13.31 -11.92
N GLY A 44 10.49 14.63 -12.10
CA GLY A 44 9.49 15.42 -11.39
C GLY A 44 9.87 15.85 -9.96
N ALA A 45 10.96 15.30 -9.37
CA ALA A 45 11.41 15.63 -8.01
C ALA A 45 12.72 16.47 -7.98
N GLU A 46 13.09 17.12 -9.09
CA GLU A 46 14.33 17.89 -9.24
C GLU A 46 14.40 19.09 -8.28
N LYS A 47 13.24 19.57 -7.80
CA LYS A 47 13.14 20.67 -6.83
C LYS A 47 13.44 20.27 -5.39
N VAL A 48 13.42 18.98 -5.07
CA VAL A 48 13.55 18.48 -3.67
C VAL A 48 14.83 19.00 -3.00
N PRO A 49 16.04 18.95 -3.62
CA PRO A 49 17.24 19.48 -2.99
C PRO A 49 17.15 20.96 -2.63
N ALA A 50 16.58 21.79 -3.52
CA ALA A 50 16.42 23.23 -3.28
C ALA A 50 15.44 23.50 -2.13
N LEU A 51 14.28 22.83 -2.10
CA LEU A 51 13.29 22.97 -1.03
C LEU A 51 13.87 22.61 0.35
N LEU A 52 14.73 21.59 0.41
CA LEU A 52 15.41 21.19 1.63
C LEU A 52 16.53 22.14 2.02
N ALA A 53 17.23 22.74 1.03
CA ALA A 53 18.28 23.70 1.29
C ALA A 53 17.73 25.01 1.86
N ASP A 54 16.60 25.49 1.31
CA ASP A 54 15.95 26.75 1.65
C ASP A 54 15.24 26.70 3.02
N ALA A 55 14.94 25.49 3.55
CA ALA A 55 14.24 25.35 4.80
C ALA A 55 15.10 25.79 6.01
N SER A 56 14.52 26.66 6.86
CA SER A 56 15.13 27.08 8.13
C SER A 56 15.13 25.92 9.14
N ARG A 57 13.98 25.26 9.30
CA ARG A 57 13.79 24.06 10.13
C ARG A 57 12.97 23.06 9.36
N ILE A 58 13.20 21.78 9.62
CA ILE A 58 12.42 20.68 9.04
C ILE A 58 11.64 19.98 10.15
N PHE A 59 10.33 19.89 10.00
CA PHE A 59 9.45 19.07 10.80
C PHE A 59 9.15 17.79 10.01
N LEU A 60 9.58 16.64 10.50
CA LEU A 60 9.43 15.37 9.81
C LEU A 60 8.17 14.64 10.30
N LEU A 61 7.22 14.43 9.40
CA LEU A 61 6.07 13.57 9.61
C LEU A 61 6.15 12.39 8.66
N ALA A 62 6.12 11.17 9.17
CA ALA A 62 6.02 9.96 8.37
C ALA A 62 4.75 9.18 8.73
N ALA A 63 4.01 8.66 7.74
CA ALA A 63 2.80 7.90 7.99
C ALA A 63 2.59 6.78 6.96
N GLY A 64 2.25 5.58 7.45
CA GLY A 64 1.97 4.41 6.61
C GLY A 64 2.83 3.20 6.96
N LYS A 65 2.71 2.14 6.15
CA LYS A 65 3.43 0.87 6.35
C LYS A 65 4.96 1.02 6.25
N ALA A 66 5.45 1.93 5.40
CA ALA A 66 6.87 2.22 5.23
C ALA A 66 7.36 3.40 6.10
N ALA A 67 6.50 3.99 6.93
CA ALA A 67 6.78 5.25 7.65
C ALA A 67 8.06 5.22 8.48
N LEU A 68 8.30 4.15 9.25
CA LEU A 68 9.49 4.06 10.11
C LEU A 68 10.77 3.98 9.28
N GLY A 69 10.78 3.18 8.22
CA GLY A 69 11.92 3.08 7.30
C GLY A 69 12.23 4.42 6.64
N MET A 70 11.20 5.10 6.11
CA MET A 70 11.35 6.43 5.51
C MET A 70 11.84 7.47 6.52
N ALA A 71 11.28 7.48 7.73
CA ALA A 71 11.67 8.43 8.77
C ALA A 71 13.14 8.23 9.21
N ASN A 72 13.58 6.99 9.41
CA ASN A 72 14.95 6.68 9.77
C ASN A 72 15.95 7.12 8.69
N GLU A 73 15.64 6.84 7.41
CA GLU A 73 16.49 7.26 6.29
C GLU A 73 16.57 8.77 6.15
N LEU A 74 15.45 9.49 6.29
CA LEU A 74 15.41 10.94 6.26
C LEU A 74 16.16 11.54 7.44
N ALA A 75 16.00 10.98 8.64
CA ALA A 75 16.71 11.41 9.83
C ALA A 75 18.22 11.22 9.70
N ALA A 76 18.67 10.08 9.16
CA ALA A 76 20.09 9.80 8.94
C ALA A 76 20.74 10.79 7.94
N ARG A 77 20.00 11.22 6.91
CA ARG A 77 20.52 12.07 5.84
C ARG A 77 20.40 13.57 6.12
N LEU A 78 19.35 13.99 6.83
CA LEU A 78 19.03 15.41 7.07
C LEU A 78 19.34 15.86 8.51
N GLY A 79 19.61 14.91 9.40
CA GLY A 79 19.93 15.02 10.82
C GLY A 79 19.86 16.41 11.47
N PRO A 80 20.89 17.27 11.31
CA PRO A 80 20.94 18.55 12.02
C PRO A 80 19.86 19.55 11.67
N LYS A 81 19.20 19.39 10.49
CA LYS A 81 18.10 20.26 10.04
C LYS A 81 16.73 19.84 10.57
N ILE A 82 16.57 18.61 11.07
CA ILE A 82 15.32 18.13 11.61
C ILE A 82 15.15 18.69 13.02
N HIS A 83 14.06 19.44 13.20
CA HIS A 83 13.69 20.08 14.46
C HIS A 83 12.82 19.18 15.34
N ASP A 84 11.85 18.46 14.74
CA ASP A 84 11.00 17.47 15.41
C ASP A 84 10.64 16.37 14.41
N ALA A 85 10.40 15.13 14.89
CA ALA A 85 10.09 13.99 14.04
C ALA A 85 9.06 13.06 14.65
N LEU A 86 8.03 12.71 13.83
CA LEU A 86 6.95 11.82 14.16
C LEU A 86 6.80 10.74 13.09
N ALA A 87 6.79 9.47 13.49
CA ALA A 87 6.45 8.35 12.64
C ALA A 87 5.18 7.65 13.12
N ILE A 88 4.16 7.57 12.25
CA ILE A 88 2.89 6.90 12.52
C ILE A 88 2.89 5.57 11.76
N VAL A 89 2.87 4.48 12.50
CA VAL A 89 3.05 3.11 11.98
C VAL A 89 1.86 2.22 12.31
N PRO A 90 1.61 1.14 11.54
CA PRO A 90 0.62 0.13 11.93
C PRO A 90 1.00 -0.52 13.26
N ALA A 91 0.01 -0.69 14.15
CA ALA A 91 0.19 -1.46 15.36
C ALA A 91 0.45 -2.94 15.02
N PRO A 92 1.39 -3.63 15.70
CA PRO A 92 1.61 -5.06 15.50
C PRO A 92 0.35 -5.86 15.81
N SER A 93 0.06 -6.89 15.02
CA SER A 93 -1.05 -7.80 15.29
C SER A 93 -0.78 -8.57 16.58
N GLY A 94 -1.50 -8.23 17.68
CA GLY A 94 -1.48 -8.97 18.95
C GLY A 94 -0.40 -8.58 19.96
N GLY A 95 0.29 -7.46 19.81
CA GLY A 95 1.33 -7.05 20.77
C GLY A 95 1.32 -5.55 21.09
N SER A 96 1.82 -5.19 22.27
CA SER A 96 2.18 -3.82 22.60
C SER A 96 3.23 -3.33 21.60
N VAL A 97 3.04 -2.11 21.10
CA VAL A 97 4.09 -1.42 20.35
C VAL A 97 5.32 -1.37 21.23
N PRO A 98 6.49 -1.80 20.72
CA PRO A 98 7.71 -1.49 21.44
C PRO A 98 7.76 0.04 21.61
N GLU A 99 8.02 0.53 22.81
CA GLU A 99 8.54 1.88 23.00
C GLU A 99 9.94 1.95 22.37
N SER A 100 10.01 1.61 21.08
CA SER A 100 11.25 1.67 20.32
C SER A 100 11.41 3.13 19.91
N ARG A 101 12.32 3.79 20.56
CA ARG A 101 12.86 5.03 20.04
C ARG A 101 13.43 4.72 18.67
N GLY A 102 12.87 5.32 17.63
CA GLY A 102 13.44 5.30 16.29
C GLY A 102 14.87 5.82 16.33
N GLY A 103 15.58 5.78 15.18
CA GLY A 103 16.91 6.34 15.07
C GLY A 103 17.00 7.74 15.66
N THR A 104 18.13 8.08 16.24
CA THR A 104 18.41 9.43 16.76
C THR A 104 18.93 10.32 15.64
N PHE A 105 18.58 11.61 15.66
CA PHE A 105 19.06 12.61 14.69
C PHE A 105 19.61 13.83 15.43
N GLY A 106 20.52 14.55 14.74
CA GLY A 106 21.11 15.80 15.23
C GLY A 106 22.09 15.65 16.39
N ALA A 107 22.73 16.76 16.74
CA ALA A 107 23.69 16.85 17.84
C ALA A 107 23.03 16.69 19.23
N ALA A 108 21.70 16.92 19.33
CA ALA A 108 20.92 16.84 20.57
C ALA A 108 20.40 15.42 20.88
N ARG A 109 20.66 14.40 20.05
CA ARG A 109 20.16 13.03 20.19
C ARG A 109 18.62 12.94 20.33
N GLU A 110 17.90 13.81 19.67
CA GLU A 110 16.45 13.69 19.62
C GLU A 110 16.05 12.41 18.91
N ALA A 111 15.04 11.72 19.44
CA ALA A 111 14.57 10.46 18.88
C ALA A 111 13.30 10.72 18.06
N ILE A 112 13.13 9.99 16.95
CA ILE A 112 11.87 9.98 16.23
C ILE A 112 10.77 9.47 17.19
N ARG A 113 9.74 10.27 17.43
CA ARG A 113 8.57 9.85 18.18
C ARG A 113 7.77 8.87 17.35
N ILE A 114 7.55 7.66 17.87
CA ILE A 114 6.78 6.63 17.17
C ILE A 114 5.39 6.54 17.79
N VAL A 115 4.36 6.63 16.96
CA VAL A 115 2.96 6.42 17.33
C VAL A 115 2.41 5.26 16.51
N ALA A 116 2.00 4.21 17.19
CA ALA A 116 1.32 3.11 16.52
C ALA A 116 -0.18 3.32 16.51
N ALA A 117 -0.80 2.99 15.38
CA ALA A 117 -2.22 3.16 15.17
C ALA A 117 -2.84 1.91 14.53
N ALA A 118 -4.13 1.72 14.73
CA ALA A 118 -4.85 0.58 14.21
C ALA A 118 -4.96 0.60 12.68
N HIS A 119 -4.78 -0.55 12.08
CA HIS A 119 -4.87 -0.80 10.64
C HIS A 119 -5.38 -2.23 10.39
N PRO A 120 -6.30 -2.50 9.44
CA PRO A 120 -6.90 -1.56 8.47
C PRO A 120 -8.11 -0.77 9.02
N LEU A 121 -8.71 -1.16 10.13
CA LEU A 121 -9.83 -0.47 10.75
C LEU A 121 -9.32 0.53 11.79
N PRO A 122 -9.69 1.82 11.68
CA PRO A 122 -9.24 2.84 12.61
C PRO A 122 -9.92 2.72 13.97
N ASP A 123 -9.22 3.15 15.02
CA ASP A 123 -9.72 3.27 16.39
C ASP A 123 -9.23 4.56 17.07
N ALA A 124 -9.32 4.62 18.40
CA ALA A 124 -8.87 5.77 19.18
C ALA A 124 -7.38 6.08 18.98
N SER A 125 -6.53 5.07 18.75
CA SER A 125 -5.10 5.26 18.47
C SER A 125 -4.87 5.99 17.14
N SER A 126 -5.69 5.69 16.11
CA SER A 126 -5.66 6.38 14.82
C SER A 126 -6.06 7.86 14.94
N HIS A 127 -6.95 8.17 15.88
CA HIS A 127 -7.31 9.56 16.17
C HIS A 127 -6.19 10.30 16.90
N GLN A 128 -5.60 9.69 17.92
CA GLN A 128 -4.45 10.24 18.64
C GLN A 128 -3.26 10.50 17.70
N ALA A 129 -2.98 9.57 16.79
CA ALA A 129 -1.96 9.73 15.77
C ALA A 129 -2.23 10.91 14.84
N ALA A 130 -3.49 11.10 14.43
CA ALA A 130 -3.88 12.25 13.60
C ALA A 130 -3.77 13.58 14.34
N VAL A 131 -4.12 13.63 15.63
CA VAL A 131 -3.91 14.83 16.47
C VAL A 131 -2.42 15.17 16.54
N ALA A 132 -1.56 14.20 16.83
CA ALA A 132 -0.11 14.41 16.85
C ALA A 132 0.44 14.87 15.49
N ALA A 133 -0.10 14.36 14.37
CA ALA A 133 0.27 14.80 13.03
C ALA A 133 -0.13 16.27 12.76
N LEU A 134 -1.30 16.69 13.22
CA LEU A 134 -1.75 18.06 13.09
C LEU A 134 -0.95 19.01 14.00
N GLU A 135 -0.58 18.56 15.20
CA GLU A 135 0.27 19.32 16.13
C GLU A 135 1.65 19.62 15.55
N ILE A 136 2.34 18.59 15.01
CA ILE A 136 3.67 18.79 14.39
C ILE A 136 3.55 19.68 13.14
N ALA A 137 2.50 19.52 12.34
CA ALA A 137 2.27 20.37 11.16
C ALA A 137 2.05 21.83 11.54
N SER A 138 1.33 22.12 12.62
CA SER A 138 1.02 23.48 13.08
C SER A 138 2.26 24.27 13.54
N GLN A 139 3.33 23.59 13.91
CA GLN A 139 4.59 24.19 14.34
C GLN A 139 5.44 24.71 13.18
N ALA A 140 5.22 24.19 11.96
CA ALA A 140 5.97 24.63 10.78
C ALA A 140 5.47 26.00 10.29
N GLY A 141 6.18 27.06 10.71
CA GLY A 141 5.89 28.46 10.36
C GLY A 141 6.51 28.88 9.02
N PRO A 142 6.37 30.18 8.66
CA PRO A 142 7.01 30.72 7.47
C PRO A 142 8.53 30.50 7.44
N GLY A 143 9.04 30.00 6.34
CA GLY A 143 10.45 29.60 6.18
C GLY A 143 10.80 28.19 6.65
N ASP A 144 9.86 27.52 7.35
CA ASP A 144 10.02 26.11 7.74
C ASP A 144 9.44 25.17 6.68
N LEU A 145 9.81 23.90 6.78
CA LEU A 145 9.35 22.81 5.91
C LEU A 145 8.72 21.70 6.76
N LEU A 146 7.46 21.35 6.47
CA LEU A 146 6.89 20.09 6.86
C LEU A 146 7.27 19.04 5.80
N LEU A 147 8.24 18.18 6.12
CA LEU A 147 8.63 17.06 5.28
C LEU A 147 7.73 15.86 5.59
N PHE A 148 6.84 15.54 4.68
CA PHE A 148 5.82 14.50 4.86
C PHE A 148 6.16 13.24 4.06
N ALA A 149 6.67 12.20 4.72
CA ALA A 149 6.93 10.89 4.16
C ALA A 149 5.65 10.04 4.23
N LEU A 150 4.99 9.82 3.10
CA LEU A 150 3.68 9.17 3.00
C LEU A 150 3.78 7.82 2.31
N SER A 151 3.16 6.80 2.89
CA SER A 151 3.07 5.47 2.27
C SER A 151 1.70 4.82 2.50
N GLY A 152 1.47 3.67 1.88
CA GLY A 152 0.21 2.94 1.96
C GLY A 152 -0.26 2.68 3.39
N GLY A 153 -1.57 2.66 3.59
CA GLY A 153 -2.21 2.48 4.91
C GLY A 153 -2.44 3.77 5.71
N ALA A 154 -1.79 4.89 5.39
CA ALA A 154 -1.88 6.14 6.14
C ALA A 154 -3.32 6.67 6.35
N SER A 155 -4.24 6.38 5.42
CA SER A 155 -5.64 6.84 5.52
C SER A 155 -6.39 6.27 6.73
N SER A 156 -6.07 5.05 7.18
CA SER A 156 -6.63 4.46 8.40
C SER A 156 -5.81 4.79 9.65
N LEU A 157 -4.51 4.99 9.50
CA LEU A 157 -3.62 5.33 10.61
C LEU A 157 -3.81 6.77 11.11
N MET A 158 -4.24 7.70 10.23
CA MET A 158 -4.47 9.11 10.58
C MET A 158 -5.95 9.46 10.36
N VAL A 159 -6.74 9.39 11.42
CA VAL A 159 -8.17 9.70 11.38
C VAL A 159 -8.50 10.82 12.34
N ALA A 160 -8.67 12.05 11.81
CA ALA A 160 -9.16 13.21 12.54
C ALA A 160 -10.58 13.52 12.05
N PRO A 161 -11.63 13.17 12.82
CA PRO A 161 -12.99 13.56 12.49
C PRO A 161 -13.14 15.09 12.47
N ALA A 162 -14.03 15.60 11.63
CA ALA A 162 -14.42 17.00 11.67
C ALA A 162 -15.08 17.36 12.99
N THR A 163 -14.98 18.62 13.43
CA THR A 163 -15.35 19.09 14.79
C THR A 163 -16.73 18.65 15.27
N SER A 164 -17.71 18.53 14.37
CA SER A 164 -19.08 18.10 14.71
C SER A 164 -19.33 16.61 14.59
N VAL A 165 -18.32 15.81 14.17
CA VAL A 165 -18.45 14.38 13.86
C VAL A 165 -17.66 13.57 14.87
N THR A 166 -18.29 12.55 15.49
CA THR A 166 -17.56 11.64 16.38
C THR A 166 -16.75 10.60 15.60
N LEU A 167 -15.71 10.05 16.23
CA LEU A 167 -14.97 8.93 15.65
C LEU A 167 -15.88 7.72 15.39
N ALA A 168 -16.81 7.46 16.31
CA ALA A 168 -17.78 6.36 16.17
C ALA A 168 -18.68 6.55 14.95
N ASP A 169 -19.21 7.75 14.73
CA ASP A 169 -20.02 8.07 13.55
C ASP A 169 -19.25 7.89 12.25
N LYS A 170 -17.98 8.34 12.25
CA LYS A 170 -17.11 8.20 11.09
C LYS A 170 -16.79 6.74 10.78
N ILE A 171 -16.55 5.91 11.79
CA ILE A 171 -16.34 4.47 11.62
C ILE A 171 -17.63 3.82 11.10
N ALA A 172 -18.78 4.13 11.68
CA ALA A 172 -20.07 3.57 11.28
C ALA A 172 -20.42 3.89 9.83
N ILE A 173 -20.26 5.13 9.37
CA ILE A 173 -20.56 5.49 7.98
C ILE A 173 -19.58 4.86 6.99
N ASN A 174 -18.29 4.73 7.35
CA ASN A 174 -17.30 4.03 6.53
C ASN A 174 -17.66 2.54 6.36
N ALA A 175 -18.06 1.87 7.46
CA ALA A 175 -18.50 0.47 7.41
C ALA A 175 -19.77 0.31 6.55
N ALA A 176 -20.74 1.22 6.68
CA ALA A 176 -21.96 1.21 5.86
C ALA A 176 -21.65 1.42 4.37
N LEU A 177 -20.74 2.33 4.03
CA LEU A 177 -20.30 2.56 2.65
C LEU A 177 -19.62 1.31 2.07
N LEU A 178 -18.71 0.69 2.79
CA LEU A 178 -18.07 -0.56 2.38
C LEU A 178 -19.12 -1.66 2.15
N GLY A 179 -20.04 -1.85 3.11
CA GLY A 179 -21.11 -2.84 3.01
C GLY A 179 -22.10 -2.58 1.86
N SER A 180 -22.21 -1.34 1.37
CA SER A 180 -23.04 -0.97 0.21
C SER A 180 -22.35 -1.21 -1.15
N GLY A 181 -21.11 -1.70 -1.17
CA GLY A 181 -20.32 -1.83 -2.38
C GLY A 181 -19.89 -0.49 -2.98
N ALA A 182 -19.73 0.55 -2.15
CA ALA A 182 -19.20 1.82 -2.62
C ALA A 182 -17.75 1.65 -3.11
N SER A 183 -17.43 2.29 -4.24
CA SER A 183 -16.07 2.31 -4.77
C SER A 183 -15.13 3.09 -3.83
N ILE A 184 -13.81 2.84 -3.92
CA ILE A 184 -12.81 3.60 -3.15
C ILE A 184 -12.90 5.11 -3.40
N ARG A 185 -13.26 5.51 -4.61
CA ARG A 185 -13.48 6.91 -4.96
C ARG A 185 -14.65 7.49 -4.17
N GLU A 186 -15.80 6.80 -4.13
CA GLU A 186 -16.98 7.23 -3.36
C GLU A 186 -16.69 7.27 -1.85
N LEU A 187 -15.99 6.27 -1.33
CA LEU A 187 -15.52 6.26 0.05
C LEU A 187 -14.67 7.49 0.37
N ASN A 188 -13.71 7.82 -0.48
CA ASN A 188 -12.80 8.94 -0.26
C ASN A 188 -13.52 10.29 -0.37
N ILE A 189 -14.53 10.45 -1.25
CA ILE A 189 -15.38 11.65 -1.28
C ILE A 189 -15.98 11.91 0.09
N VAL A 190 -16.65 10.93 0.69
CA VAL A 190 -17.26 11.09 2.01
C VAL A 190 -16.20 11.28 3.11
N ARG A 191 -15.13 10.48 3.09
CA ARG A 191 -14.05 10.52 4.10
C ARG A 191 -13.37 11.88 4.19
N ARG A 192 -13.13 12.55 3.07
CA ARG A 192 -12.48 13.88 3.03
C ARG A 192 -13.35 14.94 3.68
N HIS A 193 -14.63 15.00 3.34
CA HIS A 193 -15.56 16.00 3.87
C HIS A 193 -15.95 15.80 5.35
N LEU A 194 -15.64 14.63 5.92
CA LEU A 194 -15.80 14.32 7.34
C LEU A 194 -14.48 14.36 8.12
N SER A 195 -13.44 15.05 7.61
CA SER A 195 -12.10 15.01 8.20
C SER A 195 -11.47 16.39 8.28
N THR A 196 -10.63 16.60 9.31
CA THR A 196 -9.80 17.82 9.44
C THR A 196 -8.39 17.63 8.88
N ILE A 197 -7.95 16.38 8.60
CA ILE A 197 -6.60 16.10 8.08
C ILE A 197 -6.56 15.72 6.60
N LYS A 198 -7.67 15.17 6.05
CA LYS A 198 -7.79 14.72 4.66
C LYS A 198 -8.20 15.89 3.74
N GLY A 199 -8.11 15.69 2.40
CA GLY A 199 -8.53 16.69 1.42
C GLY A 199 -7.83 18.04 1.60
N GLY A 200 -6.51 18.03 1.75
CA GLY A 200 -5.70 19.22 2.01
C GLY A 200 -5.70 19.70 3.46
N GLY A 201 -6.33 18.96 4.37
CA GLY A 201 -6.47 19.39 5.78
C GLY A 201 -5.13 19.51 6.51
N LEU A 202 -4.16 18.61 6.24
CA LEU A 202 -2.80 18.71 6.78
C LEU A 202 -2.09 19.98 6.27
N LEU A 203 -2.20 20.28 4.99
CA LEU A 203 -1.66 21.51 4.39
C LEU A 203 -2.26 22.76 5.03
N ARG A 204 -3.59 22.75 5.25
CA ARG A 204 -4.29 23.85 5.94
C ARG A 204 -3.83 24.02 7.38
N ALA A 205 -3.54 22.92 8.09
CA ALA A 205 -3.05 22.94 9.46
C ALA A 205 -1.59 23.40 9.58
N CYS A 206 -0.81 23.36 8.50
CA CYS A 206 0.56 23.83 8.50
C CYS A 206 0.61 25.32 8.81
N GLY A 207 1.40 25.73 9.81
CA GLY A 207 1.47 27.07 10.41
C GLY A 207 2.01 28.20 9.52
N GLY A 208 2.02 28.02 8.20
CA GLY A 208 2.54 28.99 7.21
C GLY A 208 3.77 28.50 6.45
N GLY A 209 4.37 27.41 6.89
CA GLY A 209 5.47 26.73 6.22
C GLY A 209 5.05 26.05 4.91
N ARG A 210 6.02 25.53 4.17
CA ARG A 210 5.79 24.67 3.01
C ARG A 210 5.59 23.22 3.42
N VAL A 211 4.88 22.47 2.61
CA VAL A 211 4.73 21.01 2.76
C VAL A 211 5.42 20.34 1.57
N LEU A 212 6.41 19.52 1.84
CA LEU A 212 7.05 18.64 0.86
C LEU A 212 6.65 17.20 1.17
N SER A 213 5.84 16.60 0.31
CA SER A 213 5.46 15.19 0.45
C SER A 213 6.34 14.31 -0.44
N LEU A 214 7.01 13.33 0.16
CA LEU A 214 7.70 12.23 -0.52
C LEU A 214 6.84 10.98 -0.37
N ILE A 215 6.29 10.48 -1.48
CA ILE A 215 5.20 9.51 -1.49
C ILE A 215 5.67 8.18 -2.07
N LEU A 216 5.50 7.11 -1.30
CA LEU A 216 5.59 5.73 -1.76
C LEU A 216 4.16 5.23 -2.00
N SER A 217 3.75 5.13 -3.27
CA SER A 217 2.35 4.93 -3.65
C SER A 217 2.00 3.46 -3.88
N ASP A 218 0.92 3.02 -3.24
CA ASP A 218 0.22 1.76 -3.53
C ASP A 218 -1.10 1.98 -4.30
N VAL A 219 -1.35 3.22 -4.76
CA VAL A 219 -2.58 3.61 -5.45
C VAL A 219 -2.37 3.60 -6.97
N ALA A 220 -3.28 2.96 -7.70
CA ALA A 220 -3.27 2.98 -9.15
C ALA A 220 -3.28 4.42 -9.69
N GLN A 221 -2.48 4.66 -10.74
CA GLN A 221 -2.34 5.97 -11.39
C GLN A 221 -1.81 7.10 -10.49
N ASN A 222 -1.36 6.80 -9.27
CA ASN A 222 -0.77 7.76 -8.34
C ASN A 222 -1.66 8.99 -8.04
N ASP A 223 -2.99 8.80 -8.00
CA ASP A 223 -3.92 9.89 -7.70
C ASP A 223 -3.68 10.43 -6.28
N LEU A 224 -3.10 11.64 -6.21
CA LEU A 224 -2.74 12.30 -4.95
C LEU A 224 -3.93 12.54 -4.03
N ALA A 225 -5.13 12.74 -4.58
CA ALA A 225 -6.35 12.89 -3.79
C ALA A 225 -6.80 11.56 -3.14
N THR A 226 -6.36 10.42 -3.69
CA THR A 226 -6.66 9.07 -3.17
C THR A 226 -5.59 8.60 -2.18
N ILE A 227 -4.29 8.87 -2.44
CA ILE A 227 -3.18 8.47 -1.56
C ILE A 227 -3.37 9.11 -0.17
N GLY A 228 -3.51 8.30 0.87
CA GLY A 228 -3.81 8.76 2.22
C GLY A 228 -5.12 9.55 2.36
N SER A 229 -5.94 9.62 1.31
CA SER A 229 -7.09 10.53 1.12
C SER A 229 -6.68 12.01 1.01
N GLY A 230 -5.50 12.28 0.43
CA GLY A 230 -5.04 13.62 0.05
C GLY A 230 -4.74 14.58 1.20
N PRO A 231 -3.89 14.26 2.21
CA PRO A 231 -3.67 15.17 3.33
C PRO A 231 -3.06 16.53 2.93
N ALA A 232 -2.19 16.54 1.91
CA ALA A 232 -1.54 17.73 1.37
C ALA A 232 -1.83 17.94 -0.13
N ALA A 233 -2.96 17.41 -0.62
CA ALA A 233 -3.36 17.50 -2.02
C ALA A 233 -4.73 18.17 -2.17
N ALA A 234 -5.01 18.67 -3.38
CA ALA A 234 -6.32 19.21 -3.71
C ALA A 234 -7.42 18.13 -3.69
N ASP A 235 -8.61 18.52 -3.32
CA ASP A 235 -9.82 17.72 -3.43
C ASP A 235 -10.79 18.36 -4.45
N PRO A 236 -10.93 17.78 -5.66
CA PRO A 236 -11.83 18.34 -6.66
C PRO A 236 -13.31 18.12 -6.35
N THR A 237 -13.65 17.35 -5.29
CA THR A 237 -15.03 17.01 -4.92
C THR A 237 -15.59 17.95 -3.86
N THR A 238 -16.92 17.99 -3.72
CA THR A 238 -17.64 18.93 -2.89
C THR A 238 -18.46 18.23 -1.80
N PHE A 239 -18.95 19.00 -0.80
CA PHE A 239 -19.94 18.48 0.16
C PHE A 239 -21.20 17.97 -0.53
N ALA A 240 -21.63 18.62 -1.63
CA ALA A 240 -22.76 18.16 -2.43
C ALA A 240 -22.50 16.76 -3.04
N ASP A 241 -21.27 16.48 -3.49
CA ASP A 241 -20.89 15.16 -3.99
C ASP A 241 -20.96 14.11 -2.88
N ALA A 242 -20.52 14.44 -1.66
CA ALA A 242 -20.60 13.52 -0.52
C ALA A 242 -22.06 13.20 -0.14
N VAL A 243 -22.95 14.19 -0.16
CA VAL A 243 -24.41 13.98 -0.01
C VAL A 243 -24.94 13.08 -1.11
N ALA A 244 -24.58 13.36 -2.37
CA ALA A 244 -25.02 12.57 -3.52
C ALA A 244 -24.57 11.11 -3.43
N VAL A 245 -23.35 10.82 -2.97
CA VAL A 245 -22.85 9.47 -2.71
C VAL A 245 -23.74 8.75 -1.70
N LEU A 246 -23.99 9.34 -0.54
CA LEU A 246 -24.80 8.72 0.52
C LEU A 246 -26.24 8.48 0.05
N LYS A 247 -26.84 9.40 -0.70
CA LYS A 247 -28.20 9.24 -1.28
C LYS A 247 -28.23 8.10 -2.30
N ARG A 248 -27.29 8.08 -3.25
CA ARG A 248 -27.19 7.05 -4.29
C ARG A 248 -26.99 5.64 -3.73
N ARG A 249 -26.26 5.52 -2.62
CA ARG A 249 -26.03 4.26 -1.91
C ARG A 249 -27.15 3.88 -0.93
N GLY A 250 -28.22 4.69 -0.83
CA GLY A 250 -29.33 4.46 0.09
C GLY A 250 -28.97 4.59 1.57
N LEU A 251 -27.89 5.30 1.87
CA LEU A 251 -27.33 5.44 3.23
C LEU A 251 -27.74 6.75 3.92
N TRP A 252 -28.27 7.73 3.17
CA TRP A 252 -28.59 9.06 3.69
C TRP A 252 -29.51 9.04 4.93
N GLY A 253 -30.62 8.28 4.85
CA GLY A 253 -31.57 8.16 5.96
C GLY A 253 -31.05 7.37 7.17
N ARG A 254 -29.94 6.63 7.01
CA ARG A 254 -29.29 5.84 8.08
C ARG A 254 -28.01 6.49 8.59
N ALA A 255 -27.53 7.55 7.95
CA ALA A 255 -26.34 8.26 8.39
C ALA A 255 -26.60 8.95 9.73
N PRO A 256 -25.62 8.96 10.66
CA PRO A 256 -25.71 9.74 11.89
C PRO A 256 -26.09 11.18 11.62
N GLU A 257 -26.86 11.78 12.55
CA GLU A 257 -27.34 13.16 12.40
C GLU A 257 -26.18 14.14 12.29
N THR A 258 -25.11 13.96 13.08
CA THR A 258 -23.88 14.76 13.03
C THR A 258 -23.25 14.81 11.64
N ILE A 259 -23.30 13.69 10.91
CA ILE A 259 -22.78 13.58 9.53
C ILE A 259 -23.71 14.31 8.57
N ARG A 260 -25.03 14.10 8.68
CA ARG A 260 -26.00 14.77 7.79
C ARG A 260 -25.96 16.28 7.96
N ASP A 261 -26.01 16.77 9.22
CA ASP A 261 -25.89 18.19 9.53
C ASP A 261 -24.63 18.81 8.91
N ARG A 262 -23.48 18.19 9.16
CA ARG A 262 -22.22 18.69 8.58
C ARG A 262 -22.23 18.75 7.07
N LEU A 263 -22.69 17.69 6.40
CA LEU A 263 -22.70 17.63 4.94
C LEU A 263 -23.72 18.59 4.32
N GLU A 264 -24.89 18.78 4.93
CA GLU A 264 -25.91 19.76 4.51
C GLU A 264 -25.41 21.19 4.67
N ARG A 265 -24.87 21.53 5.82
CA ARG A 265 -24.29 22.85 6.10
C ARG A 265 -23.09 23.14 5.19
N GLY A 266 -22.26 22.12 4.89
CA GLY A 266 -21.19 22.27 3.92
C GLY A 266 -21.73 22.53 2.51
N ALA A 267 -22.75 21.79 2.09
CA ALA A 267 -23.38 22.00 0.78
C ALA A 267 -24.11 23.34 0.68
N ALA A 268 -24.55 23.92 1.81
CA ALA A 268 -25.11 25.27 1.90
C ALA A 268 -24.04 26.38 1.98
N GLY A 269 -22.74 26.05 2.04
CA GLY A 269 -21.63 27.00 2.14
C GLY A 269 -21.37 27.54 3.56
N GLU A 270 -21.99 26.96 4.59
CA GLU A 270 -21.79 27.36 6.01
C GLU A 270 -20.52 26.74 6.61
N VAL A 271 -19.98 25.72 5.98
CA VAL A 271 -18.73 25.06 6.36
C VAL A 271 -17.75 25.19 5.20
N ALA A 272 -16.51 25.59 5.52
CA ALA A 272 -15.46 25.71 4.51
C ALA A 272 -15.19 24.36 3.81
N GLU A 273 -15.10 24.41 2.47
CA GLU A 273 -14.76 23.25 1.64
C GLU A 273 -13.35 22.71 1.96
N THR A 274 -13.11 21.48 1.57
CA THR A 274 -11.75 20.92 1.45
C THR A 274 -10.89 21.80 0.53
N VAL A 275 -9.56 21.63 0.53
CA VAL A 275 -8.67 22.43 -0.34
C VAL A 275 -8.96 22.13 -1.80
N LYS A 276 -9.39 23.12 -2.56
CA LYS A 276 -9.77 23.00 -3.97
C LYS A 276 -8.56 23.19 -4.91
N PRO A 277 -8.63 22.72 -6.16
CA PRO A 277 -7.53 22.87 -7.13
C PRO A 277 -7.07 24.32 -7.34
N GLU A 278 -7.94 25.29 -7.17
CA GLU A 278 -7.67 26.72 -7.30
C GLU A 278 -7.24 27.40 -5.98
N ASP A 279 -7.21 26.67 -4.87
CA ASP A 279 -6.88 27.25 -3.55
C ASP A 279 -5.41 27.69 -3.53
N PRO A 280 -5.12 28.97 -3.17
CA PRO A 280 -3.75 29.48 -3.07
C PRO A 280 -2.85 28.72 -2.11
N LEU A 281 -3.41 27.98 -1.13
CA LEU A 281 -2.66 27.11 -0.23
C LEU A 281 -1.80 26.09 -0.98
N LEU A 282 -2.23 25.64 -2.16
CA LEU A 282 -1.49 24.66 -2.95
C LEU A 282 -0.13 25.15 -3.44
N GLN A 283 0.10 26.47 -3.49
CA GLN A 283 1.42 27.03 -3.81
C GLN A 283 2.48 26.70 -2.75
N ARG A 284 2.05 26.25 -1.57
CA ARG A 284 2.94 25.80 -0.47
C ARG A 284 3.08 24.28 -0.40
N ALA A 285 2.49 23.53 -1.32
CA ALA A 285 2.52 22.06 -1.33
C ALA A 285 3.26 21.56 -2.57
N ASP A 286 4.30 20.78 -2.34
CA ASP A 286 5.02 20.01 -3.36
C ASP A 286 4.86 18.51 -3.04
N ASN A 287 4.21 17.76 -3.92
CA ASN A 287 3.94 16.34 -3.71
C ASN A 287 4.64 15.52 -4.80
N PHE A 288 5.57 14.65 -4.42
CA PHE A 288 6.34 13.80 -5.33
C PHE A 288 6.12 12.33 -5.03
N VAL A 289 5.65 11.57 -6.01
CA VAL A 289 5.65 10.10 -5.94
C VAL A 289 7.07 9.64 -6.26
N ILE A 290 7.78 9.17 -5.25
CA ILE A 290 9.17 8.73 -5.36
C ILE A 290 9.31 7.25 -5.74
N GLY A 291 8.25 6.46 -5.57
CA GLY A 291 8.18 5.07 -5.95
C GLY A 291 6.75 4.56 -5.94
N ASP A 292 6.47 3.62 -6.82
CA ASP A 292 5.17 3.00 -7.03
C ASP A 292 5.31 1.55 -7.53
N ASN A 293 4.18 0.89 -7.80
CA ASN A 293 4.19 -0.47 -8.35
C ASN A 293 4.94 -0.56 -9.68
N ARG A 294 4.81 0.46 -10.56
CA ARG A 294 5.54 0.50 -11.83
C ARG A 294 7.05 0.49 -11.62
N THR A 295 7.56 1.23 -10.64
CA THR A 295 8.99 1.24 -10.27
C THR A 295 9.47 -0.17 -9.91
N ALA A 296 8.70 -0.91 -9.12
CA ALA A 296 9.01 -2.29 -8.76
C ALA A 296 8.98 -3.22 -9.99
N LEU A 297 7.96 -3.08 -10.85
CA LEU A 297 7.84 -3.89 -12.07
C LEU A 297 8.98 -3.65 -13.06
N GLU A 298 9.43 -2.41 -13.26
CA GLU A 298 10.57 -2.11 -14.14
C GLU A 298 11.87 -2.80 -13.66
N ALA A 299 12.09 -2.81 -12.34
CA ALA A 299 13.23 -3.53 -11.77
C ALA A 299 13.08 -5.05 -11.92
N ALA A 300 11.88 -5.60 -11.73
CA ALA A 300 11.58 -7.01 -11.96
C ALA A 300 11.85 -7.38 -13.43
N ILE A 301 11.41 -6.57 -14.38
CA ILE A 301 11.65 -6.74 -15.82
C ILE A 301 13.14 -6.76 -16.11
N GLY A 302 13.90 -5.79 -15.62
CA GLY A 302 15.34 -5.74 -15.79
C GLY A 302 16.04 -7.01 -15.26
N ALA A 303 15.63 -7.47 -14.08
CA ALA A 303 16.19 -8.69 -13.47
C ALA A 303 15.82 -9.96 -14.26
N ALA A 304 14.60 -10.06 -14.79
CA ALA A 304 14.16 -11.18 -15.62
C ALA A 304 14.92 -11.23 -16.96
N VAL A 305 15.10 -10.07 -17.62
CA VAL A 305 15.90 -9.95 -18.84
C VAL A 305 17.36 -10.34 -18.59
N ALA A 306 17.96 -9.87 -17.49
CA ALA A 306 19.31 -10.23 -17.09
C ALA A 306 19.48 -11.75 -16.81
N ALA A 307 18.40 -12.42 -16.37
CA ALA A 307 18.36 -13.87 -16.19
C ALA A 307 18.11 -14.64 -17.50
N GLY A 308 17.99 -13.96 -18.66
CA GLY A 308 17.83 -14.55 -19.99
C GLY A 308 16.37 -14.92 -20.32
N TYR A 309 15.39 -14.27 -19.70
CA TYR A 309 13.97 -14.43 -20.04
C TYR A 309 13.51 -13.33 -21.02
N VAL A 310 12.66 -13.71 -21.95
CA VAL A 310 11.82 -12.77 -22.69
C VAL A 310 10.70 -12.33 -21.76
N VAL A 311 10.50 -11.04 -21.58
CA VAL A 311 9.48 -10.54 -20.66
C VAL A 311 8.19 -10.24 -21.42
N ASP A 312 7.09 -10.77 -20.90
CA ASP A 312 5.72 -10.47 -21.31
C ASP A 312 5.03 -9.68 -20.17
N ARG A 313 4.67 -8.43 -20.47
CA ARG A 313 3.98 -7.57 -19.49
C ARG A 313 2.48 -7.83 -19.56
N TRP A 314 1.94 -8.37 -18.48
CA TRP A 314 0.50 -8.51 -18.34
C TRP A 314 -0.13 -7.19 -17.88
N ARG A 315 -1.43 -7.06 -18.15
CA ARG A 315 -2.25 -5.95 -17.62
C ARG A 315 -2.29 -5.97 -16.09
N ASP A 316 -2.76 -4.87 -15.49
CA ASP A 316 -2.87 -4.71 -14.05
C ASP A 316 -3.66 -5.86 -13.39
N LEU A 317 -3.19 -6.31 -12.22
CA LEU A 317 -3.88 -7.25 -11.35
C LEU A 317 -5.06 -6.53 -10.69
N HIS A 318 -6.25 -6.71 -11.24
CA HIS A 318 -7.45 -6.06 -10.74
C HIS A 318 -8.64 -7.02 -10.72
N GLY A 319 -9.49 -6.91 -9.70
CA GLY A 319 -10.65 -7.77 -9.51
C GLY A 319 -10.40 -8.90 -8.51
N GLU A 320 -11.29 -9.89 -8.48
CA GLU A 320 -11.19 -11.04 -7.57
C GLU A 320 -9.93 -11.87 -7.85
N ALA A 321 -9.20 -12.23 -6.80
CA ALA A 321 -7.95 -12.99 -6.89
C ALA A 321 -8.12 -14.31 -7.65
N ASP A 322 -9.25 -14.99 -7.47
CA ASP A 322 -9.58 -16.24 -8.16
C ASP A 322 -9.73 -16.02 -9.68
N ASP A 323 -10.32 -14.89 -10.12
CA ASP A 323 -10.52 -14.56 -11.54
C ASP A 323 -9.21 -14.12 -12.19
N VAL A 324 -8.41 -13.32 -11.49
CA VAL A 324 -7.06 -12.93 -11.91
C VAL A 324 -6.20 -14.17 -12.12
N ALA A 325 -6.19 -15.10 -11.16
CA ALA A 325 -5.44 -16.34 -11.23
C ALA A 325 -5.86 -17.21 -12.44
N ARG A 326 -7.17 -17.30 -12.69
CA ARG A 326 -7.70 -18.05 -13.86
C ARG A 326 -7.25 -17.45 -15.18
N ALA A 327 -7.35 -16.11 -15.32
CA ALA A 327 -6.93 -15.41 -16.52
C ALA A 327 -5.41 -15.58 -16.79
N LEU A 328 -4.59 -15.43 -15.75
CA LEU A 328 -3.14 -15.63 -15.84
C LEU A 328 -2.77 -17.08 -16.15
N SER A 329 -3.47 -18.06 -15.56
CA SER A 329 -3.26 -19.48 -15.86
C SER A 329 -3.49 -19.80 -17.33
N ALA A 330 -4.58 -19.30 -17.91
CA ALA A 330 -4.89 -19.46 -19.33
C ALA A 330 -3.83 -18.79 -20.22
N HIS A 331 -3.36 -17.61 -19.84
CA HIS A 331 -2.31 -16.88 -20.56
C HIS A 331 -0.98 -17.64 -20.53
N LEU A 332 -0.51 -18.03 -19.35
CA LEU A 332 0.74 -18.83 -19.22
C LEU A 332 0.67 -20.13 -20.01
N ALA A 333 -0.49 -20.79 -20.01
CA ALA A 333 -0.70 -22.02 -20.75
C ALA A 333 -0.71 -21.85 -22.29
N ALA A 334 -0.99 -20.67 -22.78
CA ALA A 334 -0.97 -20.35 -24.22
C ALA A 334 0.42 -19.99 -24.75
N ILE A 335 1.39 -19.76 -23.87
CA ILE A 335 2.75 -19.40 -24.27
C ILE A 335 3.50 -20.66 -24.76
N GLU A 336 3.92 -20.65 -26.03
CA GLU A 336 4.71 -21.72 -26.65
C GLU A 336 6.22 -21.42 -26.69
N SER A 337 6.57 -20.12 -26.62
CA SER A 337 7.95 -19.64 -26.68
C SER A 337 8.79 -20.13 -25.51
N ALA A 338 10.08 -20.30 -25.73
CA ALA A 338 11.03 -20.69 -24.69
C ALA A 338 11.40 -19.52 -23.79
N ARG A 339 11.54 -19.79 -22.49
CA ARG A 339 12.08 -18.89 -21.46
C ARG A 339 11.36 -17.54 -21.38
N VAL A 340 10.05 -17.58 -21.21
CA VAL A 340 9.24 -16.37 -20.99
C VAL A 340 9.02 -16.13 -19.50
N CYS A 341 9.11 -14.86 -19.09
CA CYS A 341 8.70 -14.38 -17.77
C CYS A 341 7.51 -13.41 -17.94
N VAL A 342 6.33 -13.82 -17.51
CA VAL A 342 5.15 -12.95 -17.44
C VAL A 342 5.23 -12.16 -16.15
N ILE A 343 5.11 -10.82 -16.23
CA ILE A 343 5.19 -9.93 -15.07
C ILE A 343 3.94 -9.03 -15.03
N ALA A 344 3.31 -8.94 -13.86
CA ALA A 344 2.17 -8.07 -13.61
C ALA A 344 2.22 -7.49 -12.20
N GLY A 345 1.55 -6.36 -12.00
CA GLY A 345 1.40 -5.74 -10.69
C GLY A 345 0.01 -5.19 -10.48
N GLY A 346 -0.32 -4.89 -9.23
CA GLY A 346 -1.61 -4.33 -8.85
C GLY A 346 -2.11 -4.86 -7.51
N GLU A 347 -3.40 -4.72 -7.27
CA GLU A 347 -4.01 -5.10 -6.00
C GLU A 347 -5.32 -5.86 -6.23
N PRO A 348 -5.26 -7.20 -6.39
CA PRO A 348 -6.47 -8.01 -6.45
C PRO A 348 -7.20 -7.99 -5.10
N VAL A 349 -8.48 -8.30 -5.13
CA VAL A 349 -9.31 -8.38 -3.92
C VAL A 349 -9.73 -9.82 -3.63
N VAL A 350 -10.10 -10.10 -2.38
CA VAL A 350 -10.63 -11.39 -1.97
C VAL A 350 -11.95 -11.19 -1.25
N THR A 351 -13.00 -11.81 -1.75
CA THR A 351 -14.24 -11.97 -1.00
C THR A 351 -14.04 -13.06 0.06
N VAL A 352 -13.98 -12.65 1.32
CA VAL A 352 -13.81 -13.57 2.44
C VAL A 352 -15.10 -14.34 2.69
N ARG A 353 -15.06 -15.66 2.49
CA ARG A 353 -16.21 -16.58 2.64
C ARG A 353 -16.06 -17.51 3.84
N GLY A 354 -14.84 -17.69 4.33
CA GLY A 354 -14.50 -18.62 5.39
C GLY A 354 -13.77 -17.95 6.55
N ARG A 355 -13.28 -18.79 7.47
CA ARG A 355 -12.45 -18.39 8.62
C ARG A 355 -11.01 -18.90 8.48
N GLY A 356 -10.59 -19.20 7.26
CA GLY A 356 -9.26 -19.69 6.98
C GLY A 356 -8.19 -18.61 7.14
N ARG A 357 -6.94 -19.03 7.03
CA ARG A 357 -5.76 -18.18 7.14
C ARG A 357 -5.08 -18.07 5.77
N GLY A 358 -4.85 -16.84 5.32
CA GLY A 358 -4.23 -16.53 4.03
C GLY A 358 -4.52 -15.08 3.65
N GLY A 359 -3.82 -14.59 2.65
CA GLY A 359 -4.07 -13.30 2.03
C GLY A 359 -4.40 -13.44 0.55
N ARG A 360 -4.50 -12.33 -0.16
CA ARG A 360 -4.91 -12.28 -1.57
C ARG A 360 -3.88 -12.90 -2.52
N ALA A 361 -2.59 -12.76 -2.23
CA ALA A 361 -1.52 -13.37 -3.02
C ALA A 361 -1.55 -14.89 -2.89
N GLN A 362 -1.70 -15.42 -1.68
CA GLN A 362 -1.83 -16.85 -1.42
C GLN A 362 -3.15 -17.43 -1.97
N GLN A 363 -4.25 -16.67 -1.88
CA GLN A 363 -5.54 -17.04 -2.49
C GLN A 363 -5.40 -17.18 -4.01
N ALA A 364 -4.80 -16.19 -4.69
CA ALA A 364 -4.54 -16.23 -6.12
C ALA A 364 -3.62 -17.39 -6.51
N ALA A 365 -2.55 -17.63 -5.74
CA ALA A 365 -1.65 -18.77 -5.96
C ALA A 365 -2.39 -20.11 -5.86
N LEU A 366 -3.29 -20.28 -4.87
CA LEU A 366 -4.07 -21.52 -4.71
C LEU A 366 -5.10 -21.70 -5.84
N ALA A 367 -5.76 -20.63 -6.25
CA ALA A 367 -6.66 -20.65 -7.40
C ALA A 367 -5.90 -21.03 -8.68
N MET A 368 -4.70 -20.46 -8.89
CA MET A 368 -3.83 -20.80 -10.03
C MET A 368 -3.39 -22.27 -9.96
N ALA A 369 -3.07 -22.81 -8.79
CA ALA A 369 -2.68 -24.22 -8.65
C ALA A 369 -3.77 -25.17 -9.16
N LEU A 370 -5.03 -24.89 -8.85
CA LEU A 370 -6.17 -25.67 -9.32
C LEU A 370 -6.40 -25.54 -10.83
N GLU A 371 -6.25 -24.35 -11.38
CA GLU A 371 -6.40 -24.12 -12.82
C GLU A 371 -5.28 -24.78 -13.63
N LEU A 372 -4.02 -24.67 -13.17
CA LEU A 372 -2.88 -25.31 -13.83
C LEU A 372 -2.95 -26.84 -13.77
N ASP A 373 -3.43 -27.42 -12.66
CA ASP A 373 -3.69 -28.87 -12.55
C ASP A 373 -4.72 -29.34 -13.59
N ARG A 374 -5.77 -28.54 -13.84
CA ARG A 374 -6.80 -28.79 -14.84
C ARG A 374 -6.28 -28.64 -16.28
N LEU A 375 -5.37 -27.70 -16.54
CA LEU A 375 -4.81 -27.40 -17.87
C LEU A 375 -3.71 -28.38 -18.30
N GLY A 376 -3.15 -29.16 -17.39
CA GLY A 376 -2.14 -30.19 -17.65
C GLY A 376 -0.85 -30.02 -16.86
N ARG A 377 -0.42 -31.11 -16.25
CA ARG A 377 0.70 -31.16 -15.28
C ARG A 377 2.08 -31.17 -15.91
N ASP A 378 2.18 -31.51 -17.18
CA ASP A 378 3.46 -31.65 -17.89
C ASP A 378 4.05 -30.31 -18.35
N ARG A 379 3.29 -29.21 -18.14
CA ARG A 379 3.75 -27.87 -18.51
C ARG A 379 4.85 -27.38 -17.56
N ARG A 380 5.90 -26.81 -18.13
CA ARG A 380 6.98 -26.19 -17.37
C ARG A 380 6.59 -24.75 -16.99
N ILE A 381 5.76 -24.60 -15.97
CA ILE A 381 5.31 -23.32 -15.42
C ILE A 381 5.68 -23.27 -13.94
N MET A 382 6.28 -22.15 -13.52
CA MET A 382 6.49 -21.80 -12.11
C MET A 382 6.08 -20.35 -11.94
N ALA A 383 5.21 -20.06 -10.95
CA ALA A 383 4.77 -18.69 -10.71
C ALA A 383 4.89 -18.33 -9.23
N LEU A 384 4.84 -17.02 -8.97
CA LEU A 384 4.85 -16.40 -7.66
C LEU A 384 3.85 -15.26 -7.64
N PHE A 385 2.97 -15.26 -6.64
CA PHE A 385 2.20 -14.08 -6.23
C PHE A 385 2.75 -13.61 -4.89
N ALA A 386 3.06 -12.32 -4.76
CA ALA A 386 3.59 -11.78 -3.51
C ALA A 386 3.31 -10.30 -3.32
N GLY A 387 3.01 -9.89 -2.07
CA GLY A 387 2.97 -8.50 -1.64
C GLY A 387 4.37 -7.93 -1.50
N THR A 388 4.58 -6.69 -1.93
CA THR A 388 5.88 -6.02 -1.82
C THR A 388 6.26 -5.66 -0.38
N ASP A 389 5.29 -5.56 0.54
CA ASP A 389 5.51 -5.30 1.96
C ASP A 389 5.98 -6.53 2.75
N GLY A 390 6.02 -7.72 2.09
CA GLY A 390 6.49 -8.95 2.71
C GLY A 390 5.44 -9.65 3.56
N ILE A 391 4.19 -9.19 3.54
CA ILE A 391 3.07 -9.69 4.36
C ILE A 391 1.84 -9.85 3.47
N ASP A 392 1.22 -11.02 3.50
CA ASP A 392 -0.01 -11.30 2.75
C ASP A 392 -1.15 -11.69 3.70
N GLY A 393 -2.09 -10.76 3.92
CA GLY A 393 -3.18 -10.92 4.87
C GLY A 393 -2.69 -11.08 6.31
N PRO A 394 -3.37 -11.90 7.15
CA PRO A 394 -2.97 -12.11 8.55
C PRO A 394 -1.90 -13.21 8.67
N THR A 395 -0.88 -13.19 7.79
CA THR A 395 0.21 -14.18 7.76
C THR A 395 1.57 -13.50 7.73
N GLU A 396 2.62 -14.25 8.04
CA GLU A 396 4.02 -13.78 7.98
C GLU A 396 4.70 -14.07 6.63
N ALA A 397 3.96 -14.62 5.65
CA ALA A 397 4.46 -14.86 4.30
C ALA A 397 4.16 -13.68 3.39
N ALA A 398 5.07 -13.34 2.50
CA ALA A 398 4.86 -12.37 1.43
C ALA A 398 3.87 -12.88 0.36
N GLY A 399 3.80 -14.20 0.19
CA GLY A 399 2.99 -14.85 -0.81
C GLY A 399 3.35 -16.32 -1.00
N ALA A 400 3.07 -16.89 -2.19
CA ALA A 400 3.34 -18.29 -2.42
C ALA A 400 3.79 -18.58 -3.86
N PHE A 401 4.66 -19.59 -3.98
CA PHE A 401 5.03 -20.21 -5.25
C PHE A 401 3.99 -21.23 -5.68
N VAL A 402 3.79 -21.35 -6.98
CA VAL A 402 2.82 -22.28 -7.56
C VAL A 402 3.34 -22.89 -8.86
N SER A 403 3.02 -24.16 -9.07
CA SER A 403 3.31 -24.93 -10.29
C SER A 403 2.13 -25.82 -10.67
N PRO A 404 2.09 -26.42 -11.86
CA PRO A 404 1.04 -27.36 -12.25
C PRO A 404 0.90 -28.57 -11.30
N ARG A 405 1.94 -28.90 -10.54
CA ARG A 405 1.93 -30.00 -9.60
C ARG A 405 1.55 -29.62 -8.16
N THR A 406 1.33 -28.35 -7.89
CA THR A 406 1.05 -27.88 -6.51
C THR A 406 -0.24 -28.49 -5.94
N ALA A 407 -1.33 -28.55 -6.72
CA ALA A 407 -2.58 -29.15 -6.28
C ALA A 407 -2.49 -30.68 -6.08
N GLU A 408 -1.71 -31.40 -6.90
CA GLU A 408 -1.41 -32.80 -6.75
C GLU A 408 -0.64 -33.08 -5.46
N ARG A 409 0.47 -32.37 -5.23
CA ARG A 409 1.28 -32.44 -4.01
C ARG A 409 0.45 -32.19 -2.75
N ALA A 410 -0.51 -31.25 -2.81
CA ALA A 410 -1.40 -30.99 -1.71
C ALA A 410 -2.28 -32.21 -1.39
N ARG A 411 -2.88 -32.86 -2.41
CA ARG A 411 -3.67 -34.08 -2.23
C ARG A 411 -2.84 -35.25 -1.71
N GLU A 412 -1.62 -35.43 -2.21
CA GLU A 412 -0.66 -36.43 -1.71
C GLU A 412 -0.31 -36.20 -0.22
N ALA A 413 -0.27 -34.95 0.22
CA ALA A 413 -0.10 -34.57 1.61
C ALA A 413 -1.39 -34.66 2.46
N GLY A 414 -2.48 -35.21 1.90
CA GLY A 414 -3.76 -35.34 2.58
C GLY A 414 -4.56 -34.05 2.71
N LEU A 415 -4.23 -33.00 1.94
CA LEU A 415 -4.91 -31.71 1.93
C LEU A 415 -5.90 -31.63 0.76
N ASP A 416 -7.01 -30.91 0.96
CA ASP A 416 -7.98 -30.61 -0.09
C ASP A 416 -7.83 -29.15 -0.56
N PRO A 417 -7.16 -28.91 -1.72
CA PRO A 417 -6.93 -27.56 -2.20
C PRO A 417 -8.23 -26.82 -2.62
N GLY A 418 -9.25 -27.56 -3.05
CA GLY A 418 -10.54 -26.97 -3.38
C GLY A 418 -11.31 -26.50 -2.16
N ALA A 419 -11.31 -27.29 -1.09
CA ALA A 419 -11.91 -26.88 0.19
C ALA A 419 -11.12 -25.74 0.85
N ALA A 420 -9.79 -25.74 0.77
CA ALA A 420 -8.95 -24.67 1.28
C ALA A 420 -9.25 -23.34 0.56
N LEU A 421 -9.34 -23.35 -0.78
CA LEU A 421 -9.70 -22.16 -1.57
C LEU A 421 -11.06 -21.58 -1.14
N LYS A 422 -12.09 -22.44 -1.01
CA LYS A 422 -13.46 -22.00 -0.60
C LYS A 422 -13.52 -21.40 0.80
N ARG A 423 -12.61 -21.81 1.71
CA ARG A 423 -12.54 -21.30 3.08
C ARG A 423 -11.56 -20.15 3.26
N ASN A 424 -10.90 -19.68 2.19
CA ASN A 424 -9.81 -18.69 2.22
C ASN A 424 -8.66 -19.16 3.14
N ASP A 425 -8.28 -20.46 3.06
CA ASP A 425 -7.35 -21.14 3.96
C ASP A 425 -6.08 -21.62 3.22
N ALA A 426 -5.50 -20.72 2.44
CA ALA A 426 -4.36 -21.04 1.58
C ALA A 426 -3.04 -21.18 2.35
N TYR A 427 -2.85 -20.43 3.44
CA TYR A 427 -1.60 -20.43 4.19
C TYR A 427 -1.20 -21.80 4.73
N PRO A 428 -2.04 -22.57 5.43
CA PRO A 428 -1.65 -23.87 5.97
C PRO A 428 -1.26 -24.86 4.87
N LEU A 429 -1.92 -24.78 3.69
CA LEU A 429 -1.62 -25.63 2.55
C LEU A 429 -0.21 -25.34 2.01
N PHE A 430 0.09 -24.08 1.71
CA PHE A 430 1.41 -23.71 1.21
C PHE A 430 2.53 -23.89 2.25
N ALA A 431 2.22 -23.72 3.53
CA ALA A 431 3.16 -24.03 4.62
C ALA A 431 3.53 -25.52 4.64
N ALA A 432 2.54 -26.41 4.55
CA ALA A 432 2.77 -27.86 4.50
C ALA A 432 3.58 -28.29 3.28
N LEU A 433 3.41 -27.62 2.13
CA LEU A 433 4.16 -27.88 0.90
C LEU A 433 5.55 -27.23 0.89
N GLY A 434 5.87 -26.32 1.79
CA GLY A 434 7.08 -25.53 1.78
C GLY A 434 7.14 -24.53 0.60
N ASP A 435 5.98 -24.06 0.11
CA ASP A 435 5.88 -23.19 -1.06
C ASP A 435 5.60 -21.71 -0.71
N LEU A 436 5.62 -21.34 0.60
CA LEU A 436 5.52 -19.95 1.01
C LEU A 436 6.79 -19.17 0.65
N LEU A 437 6.62 -17.90 0.28
CA LEU A 437 7.71 -16.93 0.20
C LEU A 437 7.80 -16.20 1.55
N MET A 438 8.85 -16.49 2.30
CA MET A 438 9.08 -15.91 3.62
C MET A 438 10.21 -14.87 3.53
N THR A 439 9.88 -13.58 3.59
CA THR A 439 10.85 -12.47 3.53
C THR A 439 10.96 -11.71 4.85
N GLY A 440 9.95 -11.83 5.70
CA GLY A 440 9.69 -10.85 6.74
C GLY A 440 9.24 -9.50 6.16
N PRO A 441 8.91 -8.53 7.02
CA PRO A 441 8.58 -7.17 6.59
C PRO A 441 9.71 -6.54 5.78
N THR A 442 9.40 -6.05 4.58
CA THR A 442 10.40 -5.47 3.66
C THR A 442 10.69 -3.98 3.93
N GLY A 443 9.83 -3.33 4.71
CA GLY A 443 9.92 -1.90 4.98
C GLY A 443 9.43 -1.00 3.84
N THR A 444 8.86 -1.59 2.77
CA THR A 444 8.22 -0.88 1.65
C THR A 444 6.79 -1.35 1.45
N ASN A 445 6.01 -0.67 0.60
CA ASN A 445 4.69 -1.14 0.16
C ASN A 445 4.26 -0.40 -1.11
N VAL A 446 4.23 -1.13 -2.21
CA VAL A 446 3.73 -0.66 -3.52
C VAL A 446 2.78 -1.70 -4.15
N SER A 447 1.92 -2.32 -3.34
CA SER A 447 0.97 -3.37 -3.75
C SER A 447 1.66 -4.70 -4.11
N ASP A 448 0.96 -5.55 -4.88
CA ASP A 448 1.39 -6.92 -5.17
C ASP A 448 2.08 -7.03 -6.53
N ILE A 449 2.88 -8.08 -6.66
CA ILE A 449 3.55 -8.48 -7.90
C ILE A 449 3.22 -9.94 -8.19
N PHE A 450 2.93 -10.20 -9.46
CA PHE A 450 2.89 -11.52 -10.04
C PHE A 450 4.06 -11.73 -10.99
N MET A 451 4.66 -12.90 -10.94
CA MET A 451 5.68 -13.34 -11.88
C MET A 451 5.45 -14.81 -12.23
N GLY A 452 5.42 -15.11 -13.54
CA GLY A 452 5.24 -16.48 -14.03
C GLY A 452 6.29 -16.84 -15.07
N LEU A 453 7.08 -17.90 -14.82
CA LEU A 453 8.04 -18.43 -15.77
C LEU A 453 7.42 -19.57 -16.58
N VAL A 454 7.63 -19.54 -17.88
CA VAL A 454 7.20 -20.57 -18.82
C VAL A 454 8.41 -21.10 -19.58
N ASN A 455 8.48 -22.43 -19.73
CA ASN A 455 9.53 -23.12 -20.45
C ASN A 455 10.97 -22.75 -20.00
N TYR A 456 11.15 -22.59 -18.68
CA TYR A 456 12.40 -22.22 -18.00
C TYR A 456 13.46 -23.31 -18.01
#